data_b31890ea0076bee39ae8a415010a71ac
#
_entry.id   b31890ea0076bee39ae8a415010a71ac
#
_cell.length_a   1.000
_cell.length_b   1.000
_cell.length_c   1.000
_cell.angle_alpha   90.00
_cell.angle_beta   90.00
_cell.angle_gamma   90.00
#
_symmetry.space_group_name_H-M   'P 1'
#
loop_
_entity.id
_entity.type
_entity.pdbx_description
1 polymer ?
#
loop_
_entity_poly.entity_id
_entity_poly.type
_entity_poly.pdbx_seq_one_letter_code
_entity_poly.pdbx_strand_id
1 'polypeptide(L)'
;GPLTSDIFAEKIQERCGSPLSFYDAAAPIVTAESIDMSLAFFATRYDKGEADYINCPMTKEEYEAFYNELVNAESVQLKSFENLKVYEGCMPVEVLAKRGIESVRYGCMKPVGLIDPRTDRRPYAVVQLRKENNEGTLYNLVGFQTNLKFGEQKRVFSMITGLQNAEFVRYGVMHRNTFLNSPGLLDKNFRLIDSDNIYFAGQMTGVEGYVESAASGIIAGINLARALDGEKPLELPETCMTAALARHISTENKDFQPMGANMGILPPLPERIKDKKLRYRTIADRGLEALKKALCEQGVIKE
;
A
#
# COMPACT_ATOMS: atom_id res chain seq x y z
N GLY A 1 12.83 -3.50 -1.59
CA GLY A 1 12.35 -2.32 -0.88
C GLY A 1 13.38 -1.19 -0.89
N PRO A 2 13.19 -0.11 -0.14
CA PRO A 2 14.09 1.06 -0.14
C PRO A 2 15.49 0.77 0.41
N LEU A 3 15.65 -0.34 1.13
CA LEU A 3 16.94 -0.78 1.67
C LEU A 3 17.70 -1.75 0.74
N THR A 4 17.20 -2.04 -0.45
CA THR A 4 17.93 -2.81 -1.45
C THR A 4 19.16 -2.01 -1.86
N SER A 5 20.37 -2.56 -1.61
CA SER A 5 21.61 -1.87 -1.97
C SER A 5 21.78 -1.81 -3.50
N ASP A 6 22.48 -0.79 -3.98
CA ASP A 6 22.74 -0.63 -5.40
C ASP A 6 23.54 -1.82 -5.95
N ILE A 7 24.55 -2.30 -5.21
CA ILE A 7 25.36 -3.48 -5.57
C ILE A 7 24.47 -4.73 -5.75
N PHE A 8 23.51 -4.94 -4.83
CA PHE A 8 22.60 -6.07 -4.94
C PHE A 8 21.63 -5.90 -6.12
N ALA A 9 21.12 -4.69 -6.35
CA ALA A 9 20.28 -4.39 -7.52
C ALA A 9 21.03 -4.64 -8.84
N GLU A 10 22.30 -4.23 -8.93
CA GLU A 10 23.17 -4.49 -10.09
C GLU A 10 23.35 -6.00 -10.33
N LYS A 11 23.63 -6.79 -9.29
CA LYS A 11 23.77 -8.25 -9.40
C LYS A 11 22.48 -8.94 -9.84
N ILE A 12 21.34 -8.46 -9.36
CA ILE A 12 20.04 -8.94 -9.84
C ILE A 12 19.85 -8.57 -11.32
N GLN A 13 20.22 -7.36 -11.72
CA GLN A 13 20.12 -6.90 -13.10
C GLN A 13 21.00 -7.75 -14.03
N GLU A 14 22.23 -8.08 -13.62
CA GLU A 14 23.13 -8.95 -14.37
C GLU A 14 22.54 -10.34 -14.58
N ARG A 15 21.86 -10.89 -13.55
CA ARG A 15 21.33 -12.27 -13.53
C ARG A 15 19.94 -12.42 -14.14
N CYS A 16 19.06 -11.45 -13.92
CA CYS A 16 17.63 -11.52 -14.23
C CYS A 16 17.17 -10.50 -15.28
N GLY A 17 18.09 -9.72 -15.87
CA GLY A 17 17.75 -8.60 -16.73
C GLY A 17 17.36 -7.34 -15.94
N SER A 18 16.85 -6.32 -16.61
CA SER A 18 16.54 -5.04 -15.99
C SER A 18 15.43 -5.16 -14.98
N PRO A 19 15.67 -4.91 -13.67
CA PRO A 19 14.63 -4.87 -12.68
C PRO A 19 13.72 -3.67 -12.93
N LEU A 20 12.45 -3.82 -12.61
CA LEU A 20 11.51 -2.72 -12.57
C LEU A 20 11.65 -1.97 -11.24
N SER A 21 11.27 -0.72 -11.24
CA SER A 21 11.20 0.07 -10.01
C SER A 21 9.88 0.82 -9.98
N PHE A 22 9.28 0.88 -8.80
CA PHE A 22 8.19 1.79 -8.54
C PHE A 22 8.56 2.70 -7.37
N TYR A 23 7.89 3.82 -7.29
CA TYR A 23 8.10 4.80 -6.24
C TYR A 23 6.93 4.76 -5.28
N ASP A 24 7.26 4.61 -4.01
CA ASP A 24 6.34 4.67 -2.89
C ASP A 24 6.63 5.94 -2.09
N ALA A 25 5.60 6.66 -1.73
CA ALA A 25 5.72 7.89 -0.96
C ALA A 25 5.14 7.72 0.44
N ALA A 26 5.85 8.19 1.46
CA ALA A 26 5.36 8.25 2.83
C ALA A 26 4.59 9.55 3.07
N ALA A 27 3.54 9.47 3.90
CA ALA A 27 2.81 10.64 4.35
C ALA A 27 3.50 11.34 5.52
N PRO A 28 3.33 12.66 5.70
CA PRO A 28 3.84 13.39 6.85
C PRO A 28 3.15 12.98 8.16
N ILE A 29 3.87 13.17 9.26
CA ILE A 29 3.38 12.97 10.62
C ILE A 29 3.50 14.28 11.39
N VAL A 30 2.44 14.65 12.11
CA VAL A 30 2.38 15.83 12.97
C VAL A 30 2.15 15.45 14.43
N THR A 31 2.52 16.35 15.37
CA THR A 31 2.20 16.15 16.78
C THR A 31 0.72 16.47 17.07
N ALA A 32 0.11 15.73 17.98
CA ALA A 32 -1.30 15.92 18.35
C ALA A 32 -1.54 17.32 18.96
N GLU A 33 -0.60 17.82 19.78
CA GLU A 33 -0.69 19.10 20.46
C GLU A 33 -0.65 20.30 19.52
N SER A 34 -0.10 20.13 18.31
CA SER A 34 -0.04 21.17 17.28
C SER A 34 -1.29 21.25 16.41
N ILE A 35 -2.24 20.34 16.59
CA ILE A 35 -3.52 20.32 15.85
C ILE A 35 -4.53 21.22 16.57
N ASP A 36 -5.08 22.20 15.88
CA ASP A 36 -6.15 23.06 16.44
C ASP A 36 -7.49 22.29 16.46
N MET A 37 -7.78 21.68 17.61
CA MET A 37 -9.03 20.94 17.82
C MET A 37 -10.29 21.81 17.90
N SER A 38 -10.16 23.14 17.94
CA SER A 38 -11.32 24.04 17.79
C SER A 38 -11.82 24.08 16.34
N LEU A 39 -10.95 23.76 15.40
CA LEU A 39 -11.21 23.74 13.96
C LEU A 39 -11.33 22.30 13.40
N ALA A 40 -10.95 21.30 14.15
CA ALA A 40 -11.02 19.88 13.77
C ALA A 40 -11.95 19.10 14.71
N PHE A 41 -12.32 17.88 14.33
CA PHE A 41 -13.20 17.05 15.15
C PHE A 41 -12.89 15.56 15.01
N PHE A 42 -13.16 14.78 16.07
CA PHE A 42 -13.10 13.33 16.04
C PHE A 42 -14.36 12.75 15.42
N ALA A 43 -14.22 11.91 14.41
CA ALA A 43 -15.31 11.11 13.85
C ALA A 43 -14.78 9.96 12.99
N THR A 44 -15.60 8.93 12.85
CA THR A 44 -15.45 7.90 11.81
C THR A 44 -16.51 8.09 10.73
N ARG A 45 -16.22 7.59 9.53
CA ARG A 45 -17.18 7.66 8.42
C ARG A 45 -18.39 6.78 8.72
N TYR A 46 -19.58 7.35 8.57
CA TYR A 46 -20.87 6.68 8.79
C TYR A 46 -21.06 6.18 10.24
N ASP A 47 -20.40 6.80 11.22
CA ASP A 47 -20.44 6.43 12.63
C ASP A 47 -20.16 4.93 12.89
N LYS A 48 -19.25 4.36 12.08
CA LYS A 48 -18.87 2.94 12.17
C LYS A 48 -17.57 2.76 12.94
N GLY A 49 -17.65 2.20 14.14
CA GLY A 49 -16.51 1.92 15.00
C GLY A 49 -16.17 3.08 15.96
N GLU A 50 -14.97 3.06 16.53
CA GLU A 50 -14.48 4.13 17.40
C GLU A 50 -14.06 5.35 16.60
N ALA A 51 -14.18 6.55 17.18
CA ALA A 51 -13.82 7.82 16.54
C ALA A 51 -12.29 8.01 16.52
N ASP A 52 -11.58 7.18 15.77
CA ASP A 52 -10.12 7.12 15.76
C ASP A 52 -9.44 8.17 14.88
N TYR A 53 -10.22 8.89 14.06
CA TYR A 53 -9.68 9.86 13.12
C TYR A 53 -10.01 11.29 13.57
N ILE A 54 -8.99 12.16 13.53
CA ILE A 54 -9.21 13.61 13.54
C ILE A 54 -9.52 14.04 12.11
N ASN A 55 -10.56 14.83 11.94
CA ASN A 55 -11.03 15.32 10.65
C ASN A 55 -10.84 16.84 10.59
N CYS A 56 -10.09 17.29 9.60
CA CYS A 56 -9.82 18.69 9.30
C CYS A 56 -10.70 19.12 8.12
N PRO A 57 -11.86 19.74 8.37
CA PRO A 57 -12.81 20.12 7.32
C PRO A 57 -12.36 21.40 6.62
N MET A 58 -12.64 21.47 5.33
CA MET A 58 -12.38 22.67 4.51
C MET A 58 -13.64 23.12 3.79
N THR A 59 -13.81 24.43 3.69
CA THR A 59 -14.79 25.06 2.78
C THR A 59 -14.32 24.92 1.33
N LYS A 60 -15.16 25.32 0.37
CA LYS A 60 -14.80 25.32 -1.03
C LYS A 60 -13.63 26.25 -1.32
N GLU A 61 -13.68 27.45 -0.78
CA GLU A 61 -12.68 28.50 -0.94
C GLU A 61 -11.33 28.09 -0.36
N GLU A 62 -11.31 27.49 0.83
CA GLU A 62 -10.09 26.95 1.46
C GLU A 62 -9.50 25.81 0.65
N TYR A 63 -10.35 24.90 0.14
CA TYR A 63 -9.91 23.80 -0.69
C TYR A 63 -9.33 24.28 -2.02
N GLU A 64 -9.96 25.22 -2.71
CA GLU A 64 -9.49 25.76 -3.98
C GLU A 64 -8.15 26.49 -3.82
N ALA A 65 -8.00 27.26 -2.74
CA ALA A 65 -6.72 27.91 -2.40
C ALA A 65 -5.63 26.87 -2.12
N PHE A 66 -5.91 25.88 -1.28
CA PHE A 66 -5.01 24.76 -0.99
C PHE A 66 -4.62 24.00 -2.27
N TYR A 67 -5.59 23.64 -3.11
CA TYR A 67 -5.36 22.90 -4.34
C TYR A 67 -4.41 23.66 -5.29
N ASN A 68 -4.63 24.96 -5.46
CA ASN A 68 -3.78 25.79 -6.33
C ASN A 68 -2.33 25.82 -5.84
N GLU A 69 -2.13 25.94 -4.53
CA GLU A 69 -0.78 25.90 -3.95
C GLU A 69 -0.16 24.51 -4.06
N LEU A 70 -0.94 23.44 -3.87
CA LEU A 70 -0.48 22.06 -3.99
C LEU A 70 0.01 21.72 -5.41
N VAL A 71 -0.74 22.12 -6.43
CA VAL A 71 -0.38 21.84 -7.84
C VAL A 71 0.88 22.57 -8.28
N ASN A 72 1.11 23.78 -7.72
CA ASN A 72 2.26 24.63 -8.06
C ASN A 72 3.47 24.43 -7.14
N ALA A 73 3.34 23.62 -6.09
CA ALA A 73 4.39 23.38 -5.12
C ALA A 73 5.61 22.65 -5.74
N GLU A 74 6.79 23.00 -5.29
CA GLU A 74 8.04 22.40 -5.77
C GLU A 74 8.21 20.99 -5.20
N SER A 75 8.39 20.02 -6.11
CA SER A 75 8.77 18.66 -5.78
C SER A 75 10.28 18.46 -5.81
N VAL A 76 10.77 17.44 -5.10
CA VAL A 76 12.15 17.00 -5.20
C VAL A 76 12.38 16.45 -6.60
N GLN A 77 13.40 16.96 -7.30
CA GLN A 77 13.80 16.41 -8.59
C GLN A 77 14.44 15.03 -8.36
N LEU A 78 13.74 14.00 -8.76
CA LEU A 78 14.27 12.65 -8.76
C LEU A 78 15.19 12.52 -9.99
N LYS A 79 16.47 12.25 -9.77
CA LYS A 79 17.45 12.06 -10.87
C LYS A 79 16.97 10.93 -11.78
N SER A 80 16.80 11.20 -13.08
CA SER A 80 16.50 10.27 -14.19
C SER A 80 15.05 9.74 -14.31
N PHE A 81 14.04 10.61 -14.46
CA PHE A 81 12.65 10.15 -14.67
C PHE A 81 11.96 10.73 -15.88
N GLU A 82 12.15 10.10 -17.01
CA GLU A 82 11.26 10.33 -18.16
C GLU A 82 9.97 9.48 -18.11
N ASN A 83 9.89 8.44 -17.22
CA ASN A 83 8.69 7.61 -17.05
C ASN A 83 8.56 7.11 -15.61
N LEU A 84 8.10 7.96 -14.70
CA LEU A 84 7.71 7.57 -13.34
C LEU A 84 6.51 6.64 -13.36
N LYS A 85 6.73 5.32 -13.29
CA LYS A 85 5.66 4.39 -12.87
C LYS A 85 5.48 4.54 -11.36
N VAL A 86 4.57 5.41 -10.95
CA VAL A 86 4.12 5.53 -9.55
C VAL A 86 3.09 4.43 -9.31
N TYR A 87 3.26 3.69 -8.22
CA TYR A 87 2.23 2.73 -7.79
C TYR A 87 0.94 3.48 -7.43
N GLU A 88 -0.18 3.11 -8.05
CA GLU A 88 -1.47 3.81 -7.89
C GLU A 88 -1.92 3.89 -6.41
N GLY A 89 -1.64 2.86 -5.62
CA GLY A 89 -1.98 2.82 -4.19
C GLY A 89 -1.19 3.78 -3.30
N CYS A 90 -0.05 4.30 -3.78
CA CYS A 90 0.86 5.18 -3.05
C CYS A 90 1.18 6.45 -3.84
N MET A 91 0.27 6.89 -4.70
CA MET A 91 0.45 8.07 -5.55
C MET A 91 0.63 9.32 -4.69
N PRO A 92 1.67 10.14 -4.95
CA PRO A 92 1.84 11.42 -4.28
C PRO A 92 0.64 12.35 -4.50
N VAL A 93 0.22 13.05 -3.44
CA VAL A 93 -0.98 13.89 -3.48
C VAL A 93 -0.89 15.00 -4.51
N GLU A 94 0.29 15.58 -4.73
CA GLU A 94 0.52 16.59 -5.77
C GLU A 94 0.44 16.00 -7.19
N VAL A 95 0.79 14.73 -7.37
CA VAL A 95 0.62 14.02 -8.65
C VAL A 95 -0.85 13.73 -8.91
N LEU A 96 -1.59 13.30 -7.87
CA LEU A 96 -3.04 13.14 -7.94
C LEU A 96 -3.74 14.47 -8.24
N ALA A 97 -3.30 15.58 -7.64
CA ALA A 97 -3.83 16.91 -7.87
C ALA A 97 -3.70 17.36 -9.33
N LYS A 98 -2.60 17.04 -10.00
CA LYS A 98 -2.40 17.36 -11.43
C LYS A 98 -3.38 16.64 -12.37
N ARG A 99 -4.11 15.64 -11.91
CA ARG A 99 -5.20 14.99 -12.67
C ARG A 99 -6.48 15.82 -12.72
N GLY A 100 -6.59 16.87 -11.91
CA GLY A 100 -7.70 17.82 -11.88
C GLY A 100 -8.17 18.15 -10.45
N ILE A 101 -8.86 19.28 -10.31
CA ILE A 101 -9.27 19.82 -9.01
C ILE A 101 -10.15 18.86 -8.18
N GLU A 102 -10.96 18.04 -8.83
CA GLU A 102 -11.84 17.08 -8.16
C GLU A 102 -11.12 15.77 -7.77
N SER A 103 -9.93 15.51 -8.31
CA SER A 103 -9.23 14.23 -8.09
C SER A 103 -8.85 14.02 -6.63
N VAL A 104 -8.35 15.06 -5.95
CA VAL A 104 -7.99 15.00 -4.52
C VAL A 104 -9.25 14.98 -3.66
N ARG A 105 -10.26 15.80 -4.03
CA ARG A 105 -11.53 15.88 -3.31
C ARG A 105 -12.33 14.58 -3.32
N TYR A 106 -12.35 13.84 -4.44
CA TYR A 106 -12.96 12.50 -4.50
C TYR A 106 -12.00 11.38 -4.10
N GLY A 107 -10.72 11.69 -3.93
CA GLY A 107 -9.66 10.81 -3.45
C GLY A 107 -9.49 10.87 -1.92
N CYS A 108 -8.30 11.29 -1.50
CA CYS A 108 -7.91 11.31 -0.08
C CYS A 108 -8.67 12.35 0.77
N MET A 109 -9.20 13.42 0.17
CA MET A 109 -9.96 14.46 0.89
C MET A 109 -11.49 14.29 0.79
N LYS A 110 -11.97 13.09 0.50
CA LYS A 110 -13.39 12.81 0.31
C LYS A 110 -14.22 13.09 1.58
N PRO A 111 -15.26 13.96 1.53
CA PRO A 111 -16.05 14.31 2.72
C PRO A 111 -17.21 13.35 3.02
N VAL A 112 -17.42 12.33 2.19
CA VAL A 112 -18.59 11.43 2.27
C VAL A 112 -18.60 10.63 3.58
N GLY A 113 -19.75 10.62 4.27
CA GLY A 113 -19.93 9.92 5.53
C GLY A 113 -19.46 10.68 6.76
N LEU A 114 -19.13 11.98 6.60
CA LEU A 114 -18.75 12.89 7.70
C LEU A 114 -19.68 14.08 7.76
N ILE A 115 -20.04 14.47 8.97
CA ILE A 115 -20.77 15.71 9.29
C ILE A 115 -19.90 16.50 10.27
N ASP A 116 -19.68 17.76 9.99
CA ASP A 116 -18.97 18.66 10.92
C ASP A 116 -19.91 19.06 12.06
N PRO A 117 -19.63 18.67 13.32
CA PRO A 117 -20.51 18.92 14.45
C PRO A 117 -20.67 20.42 14.78
N ARG A 118 -19.78 21.29 14.25
CA ARG A 118 -19.84 22.75 14.47
C ARG A 118 -20.87 23.42 13.56
N THR A 119 -21.12 22.84 12.39
CA THR A 119 -22.01 23.41 11.35
C THR A 119 -23.23 22.55 11.07
N ASP A 120 -23.24 21.31 11.57
CA ASP A 120 -24.21 20.25 11.24
C ASP A 120 -24.35 20.00 9.72
N ARG A 121 -23.26 20.21 8.99
CA ARG A 121 -23.21 20.04 7.54
C ARG A 121 -22.03 19.20 7.10
N ARG A 122 -22.18 18.62 5.92
CA ARG A 122 -21.06 17.96 5.24
C ARG A 122 -20.06 19.00 4.76
N PRO A 123 -18.77 18.89 5.13
CA PRO A 123 -17.72 19.76 4.59
C PRO A 123 -17.58 19.64 3.07
N TYR A 124 -16.96 20.60 2.43
CA TYR A 124 -16.65 20.50 1.00
C TYR A 124 -15.52 19.47 0.74
N ALA A 125 -14.47 19.52 1.55
CA ALA A 125 -13.38 18.54 1.59
C ALA A 125 -12.95 18.28 3.03
N VAL A 126 -12.28 17.14 3.30
CA VAL A 126 -11.79 16.79 4.64
C VAL A 126 -10.44 16.11 4.54
N VAL A 127 -9.44 16.58 5.27
CA VAL A 127 -8.22 15.84 5.54
C VAL A 127 -8.43 15.00 6.79
N GLN A 128 -8.19 13.69 6.70
CA GLN A 128 -8.24 12.78 7.85
C GLN A 128 -6.83 12.56 8.40
N LEU A 129 -6.71 12.63 9.71
CA LEU A 129 -5.50 12.32 10.43
C LEU A 129 -5.71 11.03 11.20
N ARG A 130 -4.79 10.07 11.05
CA ARG A 130 -4.84 8.79 11.74
C ARG A 130 -3.77 8.72 12.81
N LYS A 131 -4.15 8.22 13.97
CA LYS A 131 -3.23 7.95 15.07
C LYS A 131 -2.06 7.06 14.60
N GLU A 132 -0.83 7.47 14.89
CA GLU A 132 0.39 6.77 14.49
C GLU A 132 0.98 5.92 15.62
N ASN A 133 0.70 6.27 16.87
CA ASN A 133 1.16 5.57 18.07
C ASN A 133 0.01 5.33 19.05
N ASN A 134 0.17 4.39 19.98
CA ASN A 134 -0.86 4.02 20.95
C ASN A 134 -1.24 5.16 21.90
N GLU A 135 -0.28 6.02 22.23
CA GLU A 135 -0.46 7.17 23.12
C GLU A 135 -1.30 8.28 22.49
N GLY A 136 -1.48 8.27 21.15
CA GLY A 136 -2.23 9.30 20.43
C GLY A 136 -1.54 10.66 20.41
N THR A 137 -0.22 10.68 20.55
CA THR A 137 0.58 11.91 20.49
C THR A 137 1.04 12.27 19.10
N LEU A 138 0.93 11.34 18.14
CA LEU A 138 1.35 11.50 16.74
C LEU A 138 0.23 11.10 15.79
N TYR A 139 0.08 11.89 14.71
CA TYR A 139 -0.93 11.66 13.68
C TYR A 139 -0.34 11.78 12.28
N ASN A 140 -0.65 10.83 11.40
CA ASN A 140 -0.29 10.92 9.99
C ASN A 140 -1.44 11.51 9.16
N LEU A 141 -1.08 12.23 8.10
CA LEU A 141 -2.02 12.78 7.13
C LEU A 141 -2.42 11.67 6.14
N VAL A 142 -3.62 11.12 6.28
CA VAL A 142 -4.09 9.97 5.50
C VAL A 142 -4.21 10.32 4.01
N GLY A 143 -3.48 9.59 3.17
CA GLY A 143 -3.50 9.80 1.73
C GLY A 143 -2.66 10.98 1.23
N PHE A 144 -1.84 11.57 2.10
CA PHE A 144 -0.94 12.69 1.79
C PHE A 144 0.51 12.23 1.57
N GLN A 145 0.68 11.06 0.98
CA GLN A 145 1.98 10.66 0.47
C GLN A 145 2.47 11.75 -0.49
N THR A 146 3.74 12.12 -0.40
CA THR A 146 4.23 13.28 -1.15
C THR A 146 5.71 13.22 -1.46
N ASN A 147 6.09 13.84 -2.58
CA ASN A 147 7.47 14.11 -2.98
C ASN A 147 7.79 15.61 -2.98
N LEU A 148 6.95 16.43 -2.36
CA LEU A 148 7.22 17.85 -2.21
C LEU A 148 8.48 18.09 -1.37
N LYS A 149 9.21 19.16 -1.66
CA LYS A 149 10.30 19.64 -0.80
C LYS A 149 9.77 19.90 0.62
N PHE A 150 10.57 19.68 1.66
CA PHE A 150 10.14 19.83 3.05
C PHE A 150 9.56 21.22 3.37
N GLY A 151 10.17 22.28 2.83
CA GLY A 151 9.64 23.64 2.97
C GLY A 151 8.26 23.80 2.33
N GLU A 152 8.03 23.19 1.18
CA GLU A 152 6.74 23.19 0.49
C GLU A 152 5.68 22.37 1.25
N GLN A 153 6.07 21.22 1.80
CA GLN A 153 5.17 20.43 2.64
C GLN A 153 4.67 21.25 3.83
N LYS A 154 5.59 21.91 4.54
CA LYS A 154 5.22 22.79 5.65
C LYS A 154 4.31 23.92 5.18
N ARG A 155 4.66 24.62 4.12
CA ARG A 155 3.90 25.76 3.59
C ARG A 155 2.49 25.34 3.14
N VAL A 156 2.39 24.33 2.31
CA VAL A 156 1.12 23.91 1.69
C VAL A 156 0.22 23.20 2.70
N PHE A 157 0.77 22.27 3.49
CA PHE A 157 -0.07 21.49 4.41
C PHE A 157 -0.50 22.31 5.64
N SER A 158 0.20 23.40 5.96
CA SER A 158 -0.28 24.36 6.96
C SER A 158 -1.46 25.21 6.49
N MET A 159 -1.87 25.14 5.22
CA MET A 159 -3.13 25.73 4.75
C MET A 159 -4.36 24.89 5.09
N ILE A 160 -4.17 23.65 5.51
CA ILE A 160 -5.26 22.76 5.91
C ILE A 160 -5.83 23.27 7.23
N THR A 161 -7.16 23.45 7.28
CA THR A 161 -7.88 23.92 8.47
C THR A 161 -7.58 23.04 9.68
N GLY A 162 -7.12 23.63 10.77
CA GLY A 162 -6.65 22.93 11.96
C GLY A 162 -5.15 22.55 11.96
N LEU A 163 -4.42 22.75 10.85
CA LEU A 163 -2.99 22.46 10.73
C LEU A 163 -2.12 23.69 10.53
N GLN A 164 -2.65 24.91 10.73
CA GLN A 164 -1.92 26.16 10.50
C GLN A 164 -0.62 26.27 11.30
N ASN A 165 -0.60 25.70 12.50
CA ASN A 165 0.54 25.67 13.41
C ASN A 165 1.12 24.26 13.57
N ALA A 166 0.85 23.33 12.63
CA ALA A 166 1.25 21.95 12.77
C ALA A 166 2.77 21.78 12.86
N GLU A 167 3.20 20.98 13.83
CA GLU A 167 4.58 20.56 14.00
C GLU A 167 4.81 19.21 13.34
N PHE A 168 5.59 19.23 12.24
CA PHE A 168 5.92 18.04 11.48
C PHE A 168 7.10 17.32 12.13
N VAL A 169 6.86 16.16 12.76
CA VAL A 169 7.91 15.28 13.30
C VAL A 169 8.54 14.43 12.22
N ARG A 170 7.81 14.18 11.13
CA ARG A 170 8.32 13.53 9.94
C ARG A 170 7.69 14.17 8.71
N TYR A 171 8.50 14.52 7.74
CA TYR A 171 8.03 14.90 6.42
C TYR A 171 7.78 13.69 5.53
N GLY A 172 6.90 13.84 4.57
CA GLY A 172 6.73 12.87 3.51
C GLY A 172 8.00 12.76 2.66
N VAL A 173 8.33 11.54 2.28
CA VAL A 173 9.48 11.24 1.42
C VAL A 173 9.10 10.17 0.41
N MET A 174 9.75 10.21 -0.74
CA MET A 174 9.57 9.17 -1.76
C MET A 174 10.68 8.13 -1.65
N HIS A 175 10.30 6.87 -1.67
CA HIS A 175 11.21 5.73 -1.65
C HIS A 175 11.17 5.01 -3.00
N ARG A 176 12.34 4.62 -3.47
CA ARG A 176 12.46 3.72 -4.61
C ARG A 176 12.36 2.27 -4.14
N ASN A 177 11.39 1.54 -4.66
CA ASN A 177 11.25 0.10 -4.48
C ASN A 177 11.67 -0.61 -5.77
N THR A 178 12.65 -1.49 -5.65
CA THR A 178 13.12 -2.31 -6.77
C THR A 178 12.45 -3.67 -6.72
N PHE A 179 11.93 -4.14 -7.85
CA PHE A 179 11.32 -5.46 -7.99
C PHE A 179 11.68 -6.08 -9.34
N LEU A 180 11.52 -7.39 -9.46
CA LEU A 180 11.74 -8.13 -10.68
C LEU A 180 10.53 -8.01 -11.61
N ASN A 181 10.76 -8.05 -12.91
CA ASN A 181 9.71 -8.39 -13.85
C ASN A 181 9.46 -9.91 -13.78
N SER A 182 8.86 -10.34 -12.68
CA SER A 182 8.77 -11.76 -12.28
C SER A 182 8.09 -12.70 -13.28
N PRO A 183 7.05 -12.27 -14.05
CA PRO A 183 6.51 -13.11 -15.12
C PRO A 183 7.59 -13.56 -16.12
N GLY A 184 7.70 -14.87 -16.32
CA GLY A 184 8.74 -15.44 -17.18
C GLY A 184 10.11 -15.61 -16.54
N LEU A 185 10.34 -15.05 -15.34
CA LEU A 185 11.57 -15.25 -14.55
C LEU A 185 11.35 -16.23 -13.40
N LEU A 186 10.23 -16.11 -12.69
CA LEU A 186 9.92 -16.93 -11.52
C LEU A 186 8.79 -17.91 -11.82
N ASP A 187 8.88 -19.10 -11.25
CA ASP A 187 7.77 -20.05 -11.22
C ASP A 187 6.82 -19.77 -10.02
N LYS A 188 5.71 -20.50 -9.95
CA LYS A 188 4.72 -20.41 -8.85
C LYS A 188 5.27 -20.78 -7.46
N ASN A 189 6.47 -21.31 -7.39
CA ASN A 189 7.16 -21.69 -6.16
C ASN A 189 8.17 -20.64 -5.71
N PHE A 190 8.17 -19.47 -6.35
CA PHE A 190 9.14 -18.38 -6.13
C PHE A 190 10.57 -18.70 -6.56
N ARG A 191 10.78 -19.75 -7.33
CA ARG A 191 12.08 -20.17 -7.84
C ARG A 191 12.38 -19.48 -9.17
N LEU A 192 13.65 -19.10 -9.37
CA LEU A 192 14.15 -18.64 -10.67
C LEU A 192 14.12 -19.81 -11.67
N ILE A 193 13.43 -19.67 -12.80
CA ILE A 193 13.13 -20.76 -13.74
C ILE A 193 14.40 -21.44 -14.26
N ASP A 194 15.46 -20.68 -14.49
CA ASP A 194 16.74 -21.19 -15.01
C ASP A 194 17.74 -21.58 -13.92
N SER A 195 17.28 -21.79 -12.68
CA SER A 195 18.11 -22.16 -11.54
C SER A 195 17.40 -23.11 -10.59
N ASP A 196 18.11 -24.09 -10.08
CA ASP A 196 17.56 -25.08 -9.14
C ASP A 196 17.64 -24.62 -7.67
N ASN A 197 18.44 -23.59 -7.37
CA ASN A 197 18.77 -23.18 -6.00
C ASN A 197 18.63 -21.70 -5.72
N ILE A 198 18.05 -20.92 -6.64
CA ILE A 198 17.80 -19.49 -6.45
C ILE A 198 16.30 -19.24 -6.32
N TYR A 199 15.92 -18.64 -5.20
CA TYR A 199 14.56 -18.26 -4.88
C TYR A 199 14.49 -16.78 -4.53
N PHE A 200 13.41 -16.14 -4.91
CA PHE A 200 13.11 -14.76 -4.55
C PHE A 200 11.80 -14.71 -3.75
N ALA A 201 11.66 -13.73 -2.85
CA ALA A 201 10.46 -13.59 -2.06
C ALA A 201 10.14 -12.12 -1.76
N GLY A 202 8.94 -11.87 -1.28
CA GLY A 202 8.49 -10.56 -0.82
C GLY A 202 8.39 -9.54 -1.94
N GLN A 203 8.54 -8.27 -1.56
CA GLN A 203 8.38 -7.12 -2.47
C GLN A 203 9.28 -7.20 -3.71
N MET A 204 10.43 -7.84 -3.61
CA MET A 204 11.34 -8.08 -4.73
C MET A 204 10.67 -8.87 -5.87
N THR A 205 9.70 -9.71 -5.58
CA THR A 205 8.97 -10.51 -6.58
C THR A 205 7.72 -9.81 -7.13
N GLY A 206 7.36 -8.64 -6.63
CA GLY A 206 6.10 -7.98 -6.92
C GLY A 206 4.96 -8.39 -5.98
N VAL A 207 5.25 -9.13 -4.90
CA VAL A 207 4.30 -9.38 -3.81
C VAL A 207 4.32 -8.19 -2.87
N GLU A 208 3.20 -7.45 -2.79
CA GLU A 208 3.09 -6.25 -1.97
C GLU A 208 2.39 -6.57 -0.63
N GLY A 209 2.86 -5.94 0.44
CA GLY A 209 2.35 -6.11 1.81
C GLY A 209 3.33 -6.86 2.72
N TYR A 210 3.34 -6.49 4.02
CA TYR A 210 4.28 -7.08 4.99
C TYR A 210 3.98 -8.56 5.28
N VAL A 211 2.70 -8.90 5.47
CA VAL A 211 2.26 -10.27 5.77
C VAL A 211 2.46 -11.16 4.53
N GLU A 212 2.11 -10.65 3.37
CA GLU A 212 2.26 -11.31 2.07
C GLU A 212 3.73 -11.59 1.77
N SER A 213 4.59 -10.61 2.02
CA SER A 213 6.04 -10.75 1.84
C SER A 213 6.62 -11.81 2.79
N ALA A 214 6.21 -11.82 4.06
CA ALA A 214 6.62 -12.83 5.03
C ALA A 214 6.13 -14.24 4.61
N ALA A 215 4.87 -14.36 4.20
CA ALA A 215 4.30 -15.63 3.73
C ALA A 215 5.02 -16.16 2.49
N SER A 216 5.32 -15.29 1.52
CA SER A 216 6.09 -15.69 0.34
C SER A 216 7.51 -16.17 0.70
N GLY A 217 8.16 -15.52 1.69
CA GLY A 217 9.47 -15.94 2.20
C GLY A 217 9.44 -17.31 2.87
N ILE A 218 8.41 -17.62 3.65
CA ILE A 218 8.21 -18.94 4.26
C ILE A 218 8.05 -20.00 3.18
N ILE A 219 7.23 -19.76 2.17
CA ILE A 219 7.02 -20.74 1.07
C ILE A 219 8.28 -20.94 0.23
N ALA A 220 8.98 -19.85 -0.11
CA ALA A 220 10.25 -19.92 -0.83
C ALA A 220 11.30 -20.74 -0.04
N GLY A 221 11.40 -20.51 1.29
CA GLY A 221 12.30 -21.24 2.17
C GLY A 221 11.96 -22.74 2.26
N ILE A 222 10.68 -23.08 2.43
CA ILE A 222 10.22 -24.48 2.43
C ILE A 222 10.56 -25.16 1.09
N ASN A 223 10.27 -24.50 -0.03
CA ASN A 223 10.54 -25.05 -1.35
C ASN A 223 12.03 -25.21 -1.62
N LEU A 224 12.87 -24.31 -1.16
CA LEU A 224 14.33 -24.46 -1.24
C LEU A 224 14.81 -25.65 -0.41
N ALA A 225 14.33 -25.80 0.83
CA ALA A 225 14.70 -26.95 1.69
C ALA A 225 14.29 -28.26 1.03
N ARG A 226 13.05 -28.37 0.55
CA ARG A 226 12.57 -29.56 -0.16
C ARG A 226 13.39 -29.87 -1.43
N ALA A 227 13.77 -28.85 -2.17
CA ALA A 227 14.62 -29.02 -3.35
C ALA A 227 16.01 -29.56 -2.99
N LEU A 228 16.61 -29.12 -1.89
CA LEU A 228 17.90 -29.64 -1.39
C LEU A 228 17.80 -31.10 -0.93
N ASP A 229 16.65 -31.50 -0.41
CA ASP A 229 16.36 -32.88 0.00
C ASP A 229 15.86 -33.76 -1.15
N GLY A 230 15.79 -33.23 -2.37
CA GLY A 230 15.32 -33.96 -3.56
C GLY A 230 13.80 -34.20 -3.57
N GLU A 231 13.06 -33.46 -2.77
CA GLU A 231 11.61 -33.53 -2.67
C GLU A 231 10.92 -32.64 -3.71
N LYS A 232 9.63 -32.94 -3.98
CA LYS A 232 8.80 -32.08 -4.84
C LYS A 232 8.47 -30.77 -4.15
N PRO A 233 8.34 -29.67 -4.90
CA PRO A 233 7.86 -28.39 -4.35
C PRO A 233 6.51 -28.54 -3.65
N LEU A 234 6.27 -27.66 -2.66
CA LEU A 234 5.01 -27.59 -1.95
C LEU A 234 3.88 -27.12 -2.88
N GLU A 235 2.84 -27.93 -2.99
CA GLU A 235 1.64 -27.58 -3.77
C GLU A 235 0.64 -26.81 -2.90
N LEU A 236 0.49 -25.51 -3.18
CA LEU A 236 -0.48 -24.67 -2.49
C LEU A 236 -1.86 -24.72 -3.18
N PRO A 237 -2.97 -24.83 -2.42
CA PRO A 237 -4.31 -24.82 -3.00
C PRO A 237 -4.63 -23.45 -3.64
N GLU A 238 -5.30 -23.45 -4.78
CA GLU A 238 -5.65 -22.24 -5.53
C GLU A 238 -6.51 -21.23 -4.73
N THR A 239 -7.22 -21.72 -3.74
CA THR A 239 -8.05 -20.91 -2.83
C THR A 239 -7.24 -20.17 -1.77
N CYS A 240 -5.94 -20.45 -1.66
CA CYS A 240 -5.03 -19.78 -0.74
C CYS A 240 -4.52 -18.44 -1.34
N MET A 241 -4.48 -17.39 -0.53
CA MET A 241 -4.03 -16.06 -0.96
C MET A 241 -2.58 -16.08 -1.44
N THR A 242 -1.68 -16.78 -0.76
CA THR A 242 -0.27 -16.88 -1.17
C THR A 242 -0.14 -17.59 -2.52
N ALA A 243 -0.96 -18.62 -2.79
CA ALA A 243 -0.98 -19.27 -4.11
C ALA A 243 -1.48 -18.35 -5.21
N ALA A 244 -2.49 -17.51 -4.90
CA ALA A 244 -3.01 -16.53 -5.87
C ALA A 244 -1.95 -15.45 -6.20
N LEU A 245 -1.20 -14.97 -5.20
CA LEU A 245 -0.08 -14.05 -5.41
C LEU A 245 1.08 -14.72 -6.15
N ALA A 246 1.42 -15.96 -5.81
CA ALA A 246 2.44 -16.75 -6.53
C ALA A 246 2.06 -16.93 -8.01
N ARG A 247 0.79 -17.18 -8.31
CA ARG A 247 0.28 -17.23 -9.68
C ARG A 247 0.40 -15.89 -10.38
N HIS A 248 0.04 -14.78 -9.71
CA HIS A 248 0.17 -13.44 -10.27
C HIS A 248 1.59 -13.12 -10.70
N ILE A 249 2.60 -13.43 -9.88
CA ILE A 249 4.01 -13.14 -10.17
C ILE A 249 4.64 -14.09 -11.21
N SER A 250 4.03 -15.24 -11.49
CA SER A 250 4.55 -16.25 -12.41
C SER A 250 3.81 -16.31 -13.76
N THR A 251 2.65 -15.68 -13.87
CA THR A 251 1.86 -15.69 -15.10
C THR A 251 2.26 -14.52 -16.00
N GLU A 252 2.46 -14.80 -17.29
CA GLU A 252 2.80 -13.77 -18.28
C GLU A 252 1.83 -12.59 -18.23
N ASN A 253 2.39 -11.40 -18.12
CA ASN A 253 1.65 -10.15 -18.09
C ASN A 253 2.49 -9.04 -18.74
N LYS A 254 1.95 -8.42 -19.79
CA LYS A 254 2.65 -7.34 -20.52
C LYS A 254 2.81 -6.06 -19.70
N ASP A 255 1.93 -5.84 -18.73
CA ASP A 255 1.95 -4.66 -17.85
C ASP A 255 1.96 -5.10 -16.38
N PHE A 256 3.01 -5.84 -16.03
CA PHE A 256 3.18 -6.39 -14.69
C PHE A 256 3.31 -5.27 -13.65
N GLN A 257 2.46 -5.35 -12.63
CA GLN A 257 2.48 -4.46 -11.48
C GLN A 257 2.51 -5.27 -10.19
N PRO A 258 3.20 -4.79 -9.14
CA PRO A 258 3.12 -5.40 -7.82
C PRO A 258 1.67 -5.50 -7.33
N MET A 259 1.37 -6.57 -6.58
CA MET A 259 0.03 -6.83 -6.08
C MET A 259 0.04 -7.29 -4.62
N GLY A 260 -0.83 -6.69 -3.81
CA GLY A 260 -1.14 -7.13 -2.46
C GLY A 260 -2.36 -8.06 -2.40
N ALA A 261 -2.58 -8.63 -1.22
CA ALA A 261 -3.73 -9.49 -0.96
C ALA A 261 -5.05 -8.78 -1.25
N ASN A 262 -5.87 -9.37 -2.12
CA ASN A 262 -7.24 -8.93 -2.35
C ASN A 262 -8.14 -10.13 -2.69
N MET A 263 -9.41 -10.06 -2.30
CA MET A 263 -10.34 -11.18 -2.51
C MET A 263 -10.72 -11.41 -3.98
N GLY A 264 -10.43 -10.43 -4.85
CA GLY A 264 -10.75 -10.52 -6.28
C GLY A 264 -9.85 -11.45 -7.08
N ILE A 265 -8.67 -11.80 -6.57
CA ILE A 265 -7.72 -12.72 -7.22
C ILE A 265 -7.94 -14.19 -6.85
N LEU A 266 -8.85 -14.44 -5.89
CA LEU A 266 -9.20 -15.81 -5.47
C LEU A 266 -10.34 -16.37 -6.33
N PRO A 267 -10.39 -17.71 -6.51
CA PRO A 267 -11.50 -18.34 -7.18
C PRO A 267 -12.85 -17.99 -6.52
N PRO A 268 -13.90 -17.71 -7.28
CA PRO A 268 -15.22 -17.37 -6.74
C PRO A 268 -15.78 -18.50 -5.87
N LEU A 269 -16.73 -18.15 -5.00
CA LEU A 269 -17.52 -19.15 -4.28
C LEU A 269 -18.50 -19.82 -5.25
N PRO A 270 -18.85 -21.12 -5.03
CA PRO A 270 -19.87 -21.80 -5.83
C PRO A 270 -21.22 -21.08 -5.81
N GLU A 271 -21.56 -20.49 -4.67
CA GLU A 271 -22.80 -19.75 -4.48
C GLU A 271 -22.54 -18.26 -4.24
N ARG A 272 -23.44 -17.41 -4.74
CA ARG A 272 -23.36 -15.96 -4.59
C ARG A 272 -23.83 -15.52 -3.21
N ILE A 273 -22.90 -15.08 -2.36
CA ILE A 273 -23.22 -14.44 -1.07
C ILE A 273 -23.33 -12.92 -1.28
N LYS A 274 -24.51 -12.34 -1.00
CA LYS A 274 -24.76 -10.89 -1.17
C LYS A 274 -24.05 -10.06 -0.10
N ASP A 275 -24.07 -10.51 1.14
CA ASP A 275 -23.39 -9.81 2.23
C ASP A 275 -21.88 -9.86 2.04
N LYS A 276 -21.26 -8.69 1.95
CA LYS A 276 -19.82 -8.54 1.66
C LYS A 276 -18.94 -9.13 2.77
N LYS A 277 -19.31 -8.92 4.04
CA LYS A 277 -18.53 -9.35 5.20
C LYS A 277 -18.56 -10.88 5.32
N LEU A 278 -19.74 -11.46 5.19
CA LEU A 278 -19.92 -12.93 5.21
C LEU A 278 -19.18 -13.56 4.01
N ARG A 279 -19.33 -12.99 2.81
CA ARG A 279 -18.62 -13.47 1.61
C ARG A 279 -17.11 -13.52 1.80
N TYR A 280 -16.51 -12.45 2.32
CA TYR A 280 -15.06 -12.38 2.52
C TYR A 280 -14.60 -13.36 3.59
N ARG A 281 -15.38 -13.51 4.65
CA ARG A 281 -15.10 -14.52 5.68
C ARG A 281 -15.15 -15.94 5.11
N THR A 282 -16.20 -16.28 4.37
CA THR A 282 -16.34 -17.60 3.75
C THR A 282 -15.20 -17.92 2.77
N ILE A 283 -14.73 -16.92 2.00
CA ILE A 283 -13.56 -17.08 1.11
C ILE A 283 -12.30 -17.36 1.93
N ALA A 284 -12.09 -16.61 3.01
CA ALA A 284 -10.91 -16.76 3.87
C ALA A 284 -10.91 -18.12 4.58
N ASP A 285 -12.04 -18.53 5.18
CA ASP A 285 -12.19 -19.81 5.88
C ASP A 285 -11.92 -20.98 4.93
N ARG A 286 -12.51 -20.95 3.72
CA ARG A 286 -12.22 -21.94 2.65
C ARG A 286 -10.73 -22.04 2.33
N GLY A 287 -10.07 -20.89 2.20
CA GLY A 287 -8.63 -20.87 1.89
C GLY A 287 -7.76 -21.41 3.02
N LEU A 288 -8.10 -21.09 4.28
CA LEU A 288 -7.38 -21.59 5.46
C LEU A 288 -7.55 -23.09 5.65
N GLU A 289 -8.77 -23.62 5.52
CA GLU A 289 -9.04 -25.05 5.61
C GLU A 289 -8.29 -25.85 4.54
N ALA A 290 -8.35 -25.38 3.29
CA ALA A 290 -7.65 -26.01 2.19
C ALA A 290 -6.12 -25.96 2.38
N LEU A 291 -5.58 -24.83 2.86
CA LEU A 291 -4.16 -24.69 3.15
C LEU A 291 -3.70 -25.63 4.27
N LYS A 292 -4.43 -25.67 5.40
CA LYS A 292 -4.12 -26.57 6.51
C LYS A 292 -4.08 -28.01 6.05
N LYS A 293 -5.08 -28.45 5.31
CA LYS A 293 -5.15 -29.79 4.74
C LYS A 293 -3.94 -30.10 3.86
N ALA A 294 -3.63 -29.20 2.92
CA ALA A 294 -2.50 -29.38 2.00
C ALA A 294 -1.14 -29.45 2.72
N LEU A 295 -0.95 -28.65 3.79
CA LEU A 295 0.28 -28.66 4.57
C LEU A 295 0.43 -29.94 5.41
N CYS A 296 -0.66 -30.48 5.97
CA CYS A 296 -0.66 -31.77 6.67
C CYS A 296 -0.37 -32.92 5.70
N GLU A 297 -1.06 -32.99 4.57
CA GLU A 297 -0.89 -34.05 3.54
C GLU A 297 0.53 -34.10 2.96
N GLN A 298 1.22 -32.95 2.91
CA GLN A 298 2.57 -32.84 2.40
C GLN A 298 3.64 -32.85 3.50
N GLY A 299 3.26 -33.14 4.75
CA GLY A 299 4.18 -33.32 5.88
C GLY A 299 4.87 -32.05 6.38
N VAL A 300 4.35 -30.86 6.04
CA VAL A 300 4.92 -29.57 6.48
C VAL A 300 4.51 -29.26 7.92
N ILE A 301 3.29 -29.60 8.29
CA ILE A 301 2.77 -29.46 9.66
C ILE A 301 2.17 -30.80 10.13
N LYS A 302 2.10 -30.96 11.45
CA LYS A 302 1.37 -32.09 12.08
C LYS A 302 -0.08 -31.65 12.33
N GLU A 303 -1.02 -32.61 12.33
CA GLU A 303 -2.42 -32.39 12.69
C GLU A 303 -2.61 -31.79 14.09
#